data_6cad0c1aebdec7231bbeb5acafa7096c
#
_entry.id   6cad0c1aebdec7231bbeb5acafa7096c
#
_cell.length_a   1.000
_cell.length_b   1.000
_cell.length_c   1.000
_cell.angle_alpha   90.00
_cell.angle_beta   90.00
_cell.angle_gamma   90.00
#
_symmetry.space_group_name_H-M   'P 1'
#
loop_
_entity.id
_entity.type
_entity.pdbx_description
1 polymer ?
#
loop_
_entity_poly.entity_id
_entity_poly.type
_entity_poly.pdbx_seq_one_letter_code
_entity_poly.pdbx_strand_id
1 'polypeptide(L)'
;MEKMTAEKAKEIMGKGFHCSQVVFAYGAEKLGMDVNEALKLSGGLGGGCYNGDSCGAVTGAAMALGLKYGFSNLTPDIKAQNAILVGKVKKFNAIFKARYGATLCRDILGYDMGTPEGLKMIAETKATKNCPAMCAGACDILDELFAED
;
A
#
# COMPACT_ATOMS: atom_id res chain seq x y z
N MET A 1 -1.39 -17.40 8.37
CA MET A 1 -1.19 -15.97 8.74
C MET A 1 -2.51 -15.25 8.88
N GLU A 2 -2.66 -14.47 9.90
CA GLU A 2 -3.92 -13.79 10.16
C GLU A 2 -4.20 -12.68 9.14
N LYS A 3 -5.48 -12.56 8.79
CA LYS A 3 -5.96 -11.50 7.90
C LYS A 3 -5.76 -10.12 8.55
N MET A 4 -5.40 -9.11 7.76
CA MET A 4 -5.35 -7.73 8.26
C MET A 4 -6.77 -7.20 8.45
N THR A 5 -7.04 -6.65 9.61
CA THR A 5 -8.31 -5.99 9.93
C THR A 5 -8.10 -4.50 10.10
N ALA A 6 -9.18 -3.72 10.00
CA ALA A 6 -9.10 -2.28 10.25
C ALA A 6 -8.57 -1.98 11.66
N GLU A 7 -8.95 -2.81 12.65
CA GLU A 7 -8.51 -2.65 14.04
C GLU A 7 -7.01 -2.88 14.20
N LYS A 8 -6.48 -3.94 13.57
CA LYS A 8 -5.04 -4.22 13.57
C LYS A 8 -4.27 -3.12 12.86
N ALA A 9 -4.76 -2.67 11.71
CA ALA A 9 -4.13 -1.58 10.97
C ALA A 9 -4.10 -0.30 11.81
N LYS A 10 -5.20 0.01 12.50
CA LYS A 10 -5.27 1.16 13.39
C LYS A 10 -4.27 1.07 14.54
N GLU A 11 -4.11 -0.10 15.12
CA GLU A 11 -3.14 -0.34 16.19
C GLU A 11 -1.71 -0.12 15.70
N ILE A 12 -1.38 -0.67 14.53
CA ILE A 12 -0.05 -0.51 13.93
C ILE A 12 0.22 0.96 13.61
N MET A 13 -0.72 1.63 12.95
CA MET A 13 -0.60 3.04 12.60
C MET A 13 -0.54 3.94 13.84
N GLY A 14 -1.19 3.55 14.92
CA GLY A 14 -1.13 4.24 16.20
C GLY A 14 0.25 4.26 16.82
N LYS A 15 1.11 3.32 16.47
CA LYS A 15 2.52 3.30 16.90
C LYS A 15 3.40 4.25 16.09
N GLY A 16 2.86 4.86 15.03
CA GLY A 16 3.59 5.77 14.15
C GLY A 16 3.92 5.20 12.78
N PHE A 17 3.51 3.97 12.49
CA PHE A 17 3.71 3.38 11.16
C PHE A 17 2.74 3.97 10.15
N HIS A 18 3.14 3.94 8.88
CA HIS A 18 2.39 4.51 7.76
C HIS A 18 1.57 3.45 7.04
N CYS A 19 0.60 3.90 6.24
CA CYS A 19 -0.23 2.99 5.43
C CYS A 19 0.60 2.08 4.53
N SER A 20 1.65 2.62 3.91
CA SER A 20 2.56 1.83 3.06
C SER A 20 3.25 0.70 3.83
N GLN A 21 3.61 0.98 5.08
CA GLN A 21 4.27 -0.01 5.94
C GLN A 21 3.31 -1.13 6.34
N VAL A 22 2.07 -0.79 6.69
CA VAL A 22 1.05 -1.78 7.03
C VAL A 22 0.85 -2.75 5.86
N VAL A 23 0.64 -2.22 4.67
CA VAL A 23 0.29 -3.04 3.50
C VAL A 23 1.50 -3.83 2.99
N PHE A 24 2.65 -3.18 2.84
CA PHE A 24 3.83 -3.89 2.33
C PHE A 24 4.30 -4.97 3.31
N ALA A 25 4.38 -4.66 4.61
CA ALA A 25 4.82 -5.65 5.60
C ALA A 25 3.88 -6.86 5.64
N TYR A 26 2.59 -6.64 5.48
CA TYR A 26 1.62 -7.72 5.42
C TYR A 26 1.91 -8.67 4.25
N GLY A 27 2.04 -8.14 3.05
CA GLY A 27 2.34 -8.94 1.86
C GLY A 27 3.72 -9.59 1.91
N ALA A 28 4.71 -8.83 2.37
CA ALA A 28 6.09 -9.30 2.45
C ALA A 28 6.26 -10.46 3.43
N GLU A 29 5.60 -10.40 4.58
CA GLU A 29 5.63 -11.47 5.58
C GLU A 29 5.07 -12.77 5.02
N LYS A 30 3.97 -12.69 4.27
CA LYS A 30 3.40 -13.86 3.58
C LYS A 30 4.38 -14.50 2.60
N LEU A 31 5.26 -13.69 2.04
CA LEU A 31 6.24 -14.15 1.04
C LEU A 31 7.60 -14.51 1.68
N GLY A 32 7.69 -14.51 3.01
CA GLY A 32 8.87 -14.95 3.74
C GLY A 32 9.92 -13.87 4.00
N MET A 33 9.61 -12.60 3.73
CA MET A 33 10.52 -11.51 4.03
C MET A 33 10.44 -11.12 5.51
N ASP A 34 11.58 -10.71 6.07
CA ASP A 34 11.60 -10.21 7.44
C ASP A 34 10.72 -8.96 7.58
N VAL A 35 9.84 -8.96 8.58
CA VAL A 35 8.88 -7.87 8.79
C VAL A 35 9.57 -6.54 9.05
N ASN A 36 10.66 -6.55 9.84
CA ASN A 36 11.36 -5.31 10.17
C ASN A 36 12.06 -4.69 8.96
N GLU A 37 12.60 -5.51 8.07
CA GLU A 37 13.14 -5.03 6.80
C GLU A 37 12.03 -4.44 5.94
N ALA A 38 10.90 -5.13 5.84
CA ALA A 38 9.76 -4.67 5.06
C ALA A 38 9.25 -3.30 5.57
N LEU A 39 9.14 -3.15 6.88
CA LEU A 39 8.72 -1.89 7.49
C LEU A 39 9.68 -0.75 7.16
N LYS A 40 10.98 -0.99 7.24
CA LYS A 40 11.99 0.04 6.92
C LYS A 40 11.94 0.45 5.44
N LEU A 41 11.86 -0.52 4.53
CA LEU A 41 11.86 -0.25 3.10
C LEU A 41 10.67 0.59 2.64
N SER A 42 9.53 0.42 3.27
CA SER A 42 8.28 1.04 2.83
C SER A 42 7.92 2.33 3.56
N GLY A 43 8.71 2.74 4.55
CA GLY A 43 8.38 3.91 5.37
C GLY A 43 8.26 5.21 4.60
N GLY A 44 9.11 5.43 3.59
CA GLY A 44 9.11 6.66 2.80
C GLY A 44 7.94 6.81 1.83
N LEU A 45 7.12 5.78 1.65
CA LEU A 45 6.00 5.80 0.72
C LEU A 45 4.68 6.31 1.34
N GLY A 46 4.65 6.52 2.64
CA GLY A 46 3.46 7.04 3.33
C GLY A 46 3.08 8.43 2.84
N GLY A 47 1.80 8.78 2.98
CA GLY A 47 1.32 10.11 2.59
C GLY A 47 1.50 10.46 1.13
N GLY A 48 1.51 9.45 0.25
CA GLY A 48 1.81 9.65 -1.17
C GLY A 48 3.25 10.12 -1.34
N CYS A 49 4.21 9.44 -0.71
CA CYS A 49 5.61 9.82 -0.59
C CYS A 49 5.76 11.19 0.07
N TYR A 50 4.87 11.50 1.00
CA TYR A 50 4.78 12.80 1.68
C TYR A 50 4.65 13.98 0.72
N ASN A 51 4.09 13.71 -0.46
CA ASN A 51 3.88 14.68 -1.52
C ASN A 51 2.44 14.63 -2.08
N GLY A 52 1.54 13.94 -1.39
CA GLY A 52 0.16 13.81 -1.82
C GLY A 52 -0.05 12.97 -3.08
N ASP A 53 0.96 12.22 -3.50
CA ASP A 53 0.92 11.38 -4.69
C ASP A 53 0.19 10.05 -4.40
N SER A 54 0.59 8.95 -5.01
CA SER A 54 -0.09 7.66 -4.83
C SER A 54 -0.21 7.28 -3.36
N CYS A 55 -1.40 6.87 -2.94
CA CYS A 55 -1.68 6.43 -1.58
C CYS A 55 -0.68 5.33 -1.16
N GLY A 56 -0.19 5.42 0.09
CA GLY A 56 0.76 4.43 0.62
C GLY A 56 0.23 3.01 0.62
N ALA A 57 -1.09 2.82 0.75
CA ALA A 57 -1.68 1.49 0.62
C ALA A 57 -1.53 0.94 -0.80
N VAL A 58 -1.59 1.82 -1.81
CA VAL A 58 -1.41 1.46 -3.22
C VAL A 58 0.06 1.16 -3.52
N THR A 59 0.97 2.04 -3.10
CA THR A 59 2.41 1.84 -3.35
C THR A 59 2.97 0.66 -2.55
N GLY A 60 2.53 0.49 -1.31
CA GLY A 60 2.90 -0.67 -0.50
C GLY A 60 2.45 -1.98 -1.14
N ALA A 61 1.25 -2.00 -1.69
CA ALA A 61 0.74 -3.15 -2.43
C ALA A 61 1.53 -3.41 -3.70
N ALA A 62 1.89 -2.34 -4.45
CA ALA A 62 2.72 -2.48 -5.65
C ALA A 62 4.07 -3.10 -5.31
N MET A 63 4.69 -2.72 -4.20
CA MET A 63 5.93 -3.34 -3.74
C MET A 63 5.74 -4.83 -3.41
N ALA A 64 4.65 -5.18 -2.73
CA ALA A 64 4.35 -6.58 -2.39
C ALA A 64 4.14 -7.42 -3.66
N LEU A 65 3.44 -6.87 -4.65
CA LEU A 65 3.27 -7.51 -5.94
C LEU A 65 4.62 -7.69 -6.66
N GLY A 66 5.49 -6.68 -6.55
CA GLY A 66 6.84 -6.75 -7.08
C GLY A 66 7.66 -7.86 -6.43
N LEU A 67 7.51 -8.05 -5.13
CA LEU A 67 8.22 -9.11 -4.41
C LEU A 67 7.82 -10.50 -4.92
N LYS A 68 6.55 -10.71 -5.24
CA LYS A 68 6.08 -12.00 -5.75
C LYS A 68 6.25 -12.16 -7.26
N TYR A 69 5.89 -11.13 -8.03
CA TYR A 69 5.80 -11.21 -9.50
C TYR A 69 6.88 -10.40 -10.21
N GLY A 70 7.79 -9.78 -9.48
CA GLY A 70 8.83 -8.93 -10.05
C GLY A 70 9.91 -9.72 -10.79
N PHE A 71 10.86 -8.98 -11.30
CA PHE A 71 11.95 -9.56 -12.10
C PHE A 71 13.29 -8.96 -11.68
N SER A 72 14.35 -9.70 -12.02
CA SER A 72 15.73 -9.33 -11.68
C SER A 72 16.67 -9.83 -12.78
N ASN A 73 17.98 -9.65 -12.57
CA ASN A 73 18.98 -10.21 -13.47
C ASN A 73 18.94 -11.75 -13.55
N LEU A 74 18.28 -12.40 -12.59
CA LEU A 74 18.15 -13.86 -12.57
C LEU A 74 16.90 -14.35 -13.30
N THR A 75 16.04 -13.44 -13.76
CA THR A 75 14.80 -13.78 -14.45
C THR A 75 15.08 -14.16 -15.89
N PRO A 76 14.68 -15.37 -16.35
CA PRO A 76 14.98 -15.83 -17.72
C PRO A 76 14.36 -14.96 -18.82
N ASP A 77 13.12 -14.52 -18.63
CA ASP A 77 12.40 -13.68 -19.59
C ASP A 77 11.82 -12.45 -18.88
N ILE A 78 12.61 -11.38 -18.85
CA ILE A 78 12.25 -10.14 -18.16
C ILE A 78 10.97 -9.52 -18.73
N LYS A 79 10.82 -9.52 -20.06
CA LYS A 79 9.64 -8.90 -20.69
C LYS A 79 8.35 -9.64 -20.33
N ALA A 80 8.40 -10.96 -20.34
CA ALA A 80 7.25 -11.79 -19.99
C ALA A 80 6.90 -11.59 -18.51
N GLN A 81 7.89 -11.56 -17.63
CA GLN A 81 7.67 -11.36 -16.20
C GLN A 81 7.14 -9.96 -15.91
N ASN A 82 7.67 -8.96 -16.62
CA ASN A 82 7.17 -7.57 -16.48
C ASN A 82 5.69 -7.48 -16.88
N ALA A 83 5.28 -8.17 -17.94
CA ALA A 83 3.88 -8.17 -18.36
C ALA A 83 2.96 -8.72 -17.24
N ILE A 84 3.41 -9.77 -16.55
CA ILE A 84 2.68 -10.34 -15.42
C ILE A 84 2.57 -9.32 -14.28
N LEU A 85 3.69 -8.72 -13.89
CA LEU A 85 3.73 -7.73 -12.81
C LEU A 85 2.82 -6.53 -13.13
N VAL A 86 2.94 -5.97 -14.33
CA VAL A 86 2.13 -4.81 -14.75
C VAL A 86 0.65 -5.17 -14.72
N GLY A 87 0.28 -6.36 -15.18
CA GLY A 87 -1.10 -6.83 -15.12
C GLY A 87 -1.65 -6.90 -13.69
N LYS A 88 -0.85 -7.41 -12.75
CA LYS A 88 -1.24 -7.49 -11.33
C LYS A 88 -1.39 -6.09 -10.71
N VAL A 89 -0.44 -5.18 -10.99
CA VAL A 89 -0.49 -3.81 -10.48
C VAL A 89 -1.71 -3.06 -11.01
N LYS A 90 -1.99 -3.16 -12.31
CA LYS A 90 -3.17 -2.53 -12.91
C LYS A 90 -4.47 -3.07 -12.32
N LYS A 91 -4.52 -4.37 -12.09
CA LYS A 91 -5.69 -5.02 -11.49
C LYS A 91 -5.91 -4.53 -10.06
N PHE A 92 -4.85 -4.44 -9.27
CA PHE A 92 -4.92 -3.87 -7.92
C PHE A 92 -5.47 -2.44 -7.96
N ASN A 93 -4.88 -1.58 -8.81
CA ASN A 93 -5.28 -0.18 -8.92
C ASN A 93 -6.76 -0.04 -9.27
N ALA A 94 -7.24 -0.84 -10.22
CA ALA A 94 -8.64 -0.81 -10.65
C ALA A 94 -9.59 -1.18 -9.51
N ILE A 95 -9.29 -2.24 -8.77
CA ILE A 95 -10.11 -2.69 -7.64
C ILE A 95 -10.10 -1.66 -6.52
N PHE A 96 -8.92 -1.16 -6.16
CA PHE A 96 -8.77 -0.15 -5.12
C PHE A 96 -9.54 1.13 -5.46
N LYS A 97 -9.39 1.62 -6.67
CA LYS A 97 -10.09 2.82 -7.13
C LYS A 97 -11.60 2.63 -7.13
N ALA A 98 -12.09 1.44 -7.55
CA ALA A 98 -13.51 1.13 -7.52
C ALA A 98 -14.08 1.14 -6.10
N ARG A 99 -13.30 0.67 -5.11
CA ARG A 99 -13.73 0.61 -3.71
C ARG A 99 -13.64 1.96 -3.00
N TYR A 100 -12.61 2.75 -3.28
CA TYR A 100 -12.27 3.95 -2.51
C TYR A 100 -12.32 5.25 -3.31
N GLY A 101 -12.62 5.19 -4.59
CA GLY A 101 -12.86 6.36 -5.44
C GLY A 101 -11.62 7.02 -6.03
N ALA A 102 -10.45 6.77 -5.48
CA ALA A 102 -9.20 7.39 -5.94
C ALA A 102 -8.00 6.55 -5.54
N THR A 103 -6.84 6.85 -6.13
CA THR A 103 -5.56 6.23 -5.77
C THR A 103 -4.55 7.25 -5.24
N LEU A 104 -4.79 8.56 -5.45
CA LEU A 104 -3.91 9.61 -4.95
C LEU A 104 -4.25 9.97 -3.51
N CYS A 105 -3.24 10.06 -2.66
CA CYS A 105 -3.40 10.42 -1.25
C CYS A 105 -4.17 11.75 -1.10
N ARG A 106 -3.79 12.79 -1.87
CA ARG A 106 -4.46 14.09 -1.80
C ARG A 106 -5.94 14.05 -2.20
N ASP A 107 -6.31 13.16 -3.09
CA ASP A 107 -7.71 12.98 -3.50
C ASP A 107 -8.51 12.20 -2.45
N ILE A 108 -7.88 11.20 -1.85
CA ILE A 108 -8.50 10.38 -0.80
C ILE A 108 -8.73 11.22 0.46
N LEU A 109 -7.71 11.97 0.89
CA LEU A 109 -7.79 12.78 2.10
C LEU A 109 -8.47 14.13 1.89
N GLY A 110 -8.48 14.63 0.65
CA GLY A 110 -8.95 15.97 0.33
C GLY A 110 -7.92 17.07 0.56
N TYR A 111 -6.73 16.72 1.03
CA TYR A 111 -5.65 17.66 1.35
C TYR A 111 -4.30 17.05 1.02
N ASP A 112 -3.32 17.90 0.68
CA ASP A 112 -1.96 17.47 0.33
C ASP A 112 -1.09 17.40 1.58
N MET A 113 -0.63 16.18 1.91
CA MET A 113 0.25 15.93 3.04
C MET A 113 1.65 16.54 2.84
N GLY A 114 1.99 16.92 1.62
CA GLY A 114 3.26 17.55 1.29
C GLY A 114 3.32 19.05 1.58
N THR A 115 2.23 19.68 2.03
CA THR A 115 2.19 21.12 2.35
C THR A 115 1.88 21.35 3.82
N PRO A 116 2.39 22.46 4.43
CA PRO A 116 2.04 22.80 5.82
C PRO A 116 0.54 22.99 6.03
N GLU A 117 -0.14 23.64 5.09
CA GLU A 117 -1.60 23.85 5.14
C GLU A 117 -2.34 22.53 5.07
N GLY A 118 -1.92 21.64 4.17
CA GLY A 118 -2.52 20.32 4.03
C GLY A 118 -2.38 19.49 5.29
N LEU A 119 -1.20 19.46 5.89
CA LEU A 119 -0.96 18.75 7.16
C LEU A 119 -1.84 19.28 8.28
N LYS A 120 -1.98 20.60 8.37
CA LYS A 120 -2.85 21.24 9.36
C LYS A 120 -4.30 20.81 9.18
N MET A 121 -4.81 20.87 7.96
CA MET A 121 -6.19 20.52 7.65
C MET A 121 -6.46 19.03 7.87
N ILE A 122 -5.51 18.18 7.56
CA ILE A 122 -5.61 16.73 7.81
C ILE A 122 -5.76 16.45 9.30
N ALA A 123 -4.95 17.14 10.13
CA ALA A 123 -5.04 16.99 11.58
C ALA A 123 -6.36 17.51 12.14
N GLU A 124 -6.80 18.72 11.72
CA GLU A 124 -8.02 19.34 12.20
C GLU A 124 -9.28 18.56 11.80
N THR A 125 -9.33 18.05 10.58
CA THR A 125 -10.50 17.33 10.06
C THR A 125 -10.47 15.84 10.34
N LYS A 126 -9.37 15.32 10.90
CA LYS A 126 -9.14 13.89 11.10
C LYS A 126 -9.32 13.11 9.79
N ALA A 127 -8.75 13.65 8.71
CA ALA A 127 -8.89 13.10 7.36
C ALA A 127 -8.36 11.68 7.22
N THR A 128 -7.42 11.25 8.09
CA THR A 128 -6.83 9.92 8.06
C THR A 128 -7.65 8.85 8.79
N LYS A 129 -8.80 9.19 9.33
CA LYS A 129 -9.60 8.25 10.14
C LYS A 129 -9.99 6.96 9.41
N ASN A 130 -10.11 6.99 8.08
CA ASN A 130 -10.48 5.84 7.27
C ASN A 130 -9.26 5.09 6.70
N CYS A 131 -8.05 5.62 6.89
CA CYS A 131 -6.84 4.99 6.37
C CYS A 131 -6.63 3.54 6.86
N PRO A 132 -6.86 3.22 8.15
CA PRO A 132 -6.74 1.84 8.60
C PRO A 132 -7.66 0.87 7.85
N ALA A 133 -8.91 1.26 7.60
CA ALA A 133 -9.85 0.43 6.85
C ALA A 133 -9.39 0.23 5.40
N MET A 134 -8.84 1.28 4.77
CA MET A 134 -8.29 1.19 3.41
C MET A 134 -7.06 0.30 3.37
N CYS A 135 -6.21 0.33 4.39
CA CYS A 135 -5.07 -0.57 4.50
C CYS A 135 -5.53 -2.03 4.59
N ALA A 136 -6.53 -2.30 5.42
CA ALA A 136 -7.11 -3.64 5.52
C ALA A 136 -7.70 -4.09 4.17
N GLY A 137 -8.40 -3.20 3.49
CA GLY A 137 -8.95 -3.47 2.16
C GLY A 137 -7.86 -3.74 1.12
N ALA A 138 -6.77 -2.98 1.16
CA ALA A 138 -5.62 -3.23 0.28
C ALA A 138 -5.01 -4.61 0.52
N CYS A 139 -4.89 -5.02 1.78
CA CYS A 139 -4.41 -6.36 2.13
C CYS A 139 -5.35 -7.45 1.61
N ASP A 140 -6.66 -7.22 1.69
CA ASP A 140 -7.66 -8.15 1.12
C ASP A 140 -7.48 -8.30 -0.39
N ILE A 141 -7.24 -7.20 -1.09
CA ILE A 141 -7.01 -7.22 -2.55
C ILE A 141 -5.72 -8.02 -2.84
N LEU A 142 -4.66 -7.80 -2.06
CA LEU A 142 -3.43 -8.58 -2.22
C LEU A 142 -3.69 -10.08 -2.04
N ASP A 143 -4.47 -10.45 -1.04
CA ASP A 143 -4.83 -11.87 -0.82
C ASP A 143 -5.55 -12.46 -2.03
N GLU A 144 -6.49 -11.72 -2.60
CA GLU A 144 -7.21 -12.14 -3.82
C GLU A 144 -6.24 -12.34 -5.00
N LEU A 145 -5.34 -11.38 -5.21
CA LEU A 145 -4.40 -11.44 -6.33
C LEU A 145 -3.36 -12.55 -6.15
N PHE A 146 -2.88 -12.76 -4.92
CA PHE A 146 -1.94 -13.83 -4.62
C PHE A 146 -2.59 -15.22 -4.82
N ALA A 147 -3.88 -15.34 -4.62
CA ALA A 147 -4.61 -16.59 -4.77
C ALA A 147 -4.93 -16.95 -6.22
N GLU A 148 -4.72 -16.04 -7.17
CA GLU A 148 -4.98 -16.29 -8.60
C GLU A 148 -3.98 -17.25 -9.25
N ASP A 149 -2.89 -17.57 -8.60
CA ASP A 149 -1.85 -18.44 -9.16
C ASP A 149 -2.14 -19.92 -8.95
#